data_072e0ff9ff1b8e7e15a597e5caa8e64a
#
_entry.id   072e0ff9ff1b8e7e15a597e5caa8e64a
#
_cell.length_a   1.000
_cell.length_b   1.000
_cell.length_c   1.000
_cell.angle_alpha   90.00
_cell.angle_beta   90.00
_cell.angle_gamma   90.00
#
_symmetry.space_group_name_H-M   'P 1'
#
loop_
_entity.id
_entity.type
_entity.pdbx_description
1 polymer ?
#
loop_
_entity_poly.entity_id
_entity_poly.type
_entity_poly.pdbx_seq_one_letter_code
_entity_poly.pdbx_strand_id
1 'polypeptide(L)'
;MLPTSALADMFPVVMTPSHDGKYFHNYTLSLLNLVSSAAQQGLSLQVSLQRGESLITRARNNAVANFLANPQWTHLFWIDSDIGFSPQAVYRLLLSDYDVACGVYPLKHENWPQEGLPQGTTQAQFEAGYNHYTVNTGAAKDNGEVHLHIGTDGFFEVDEAPTGFMLIKRSVFERLMAAYPERQYVPDSLGVNNRGLH
;
A
#
# COMPACT_ATOMS: atom_id res chain seq x y z
N MET A 1 4.61 -4.18 17.97
CA MET A 1 3.26 -4.03 17.41
C MET A 1 2.30 -3.54 18.50
N LEU A 2 1.35 -2.67 18.13
CA LEU A 2 0.28 -2.21 19.02
C LEU A 2 -0.71 -3.33 19.33
N PRO A 3 -1.47 -3.25 20.44
CA PRO A 3 -2.56 -4.17 20.73
C PRO A 3 -3.73 -3.94 19.75
N THR A 4 -4.53 -4.97 19.50
CA THR A 4 -5.69 -4.90 18.58
C THR A 4 -6.71 -3.81 18.98
N SER A 5 -6.83 -3.52 20.28
CA SER A 5 -7.70 -2.43 20.78
C SER A 5 -7.34 -1.04 20.23
N ALA A 6 -6.08 -0.83 19.79
CA ALA A 6 -5.66 0.44 19.18
C ALA A 6 -6.36 0.73 17.83
N LEU A 7 -6.94 -0.29 17.17
CA LEU A 7 -7.70 -0.09 15.94
C LEU A 7 -8.90 0.86 16.12
N ALA A 8 -9.50 0.89 17.31
CA ALA A 8 -10.65 1.75 17.59
C ALA A 8 -10.31 3.25 17.54
N ASP A 9 -9.05 3.61 17.76
CA ASP A 9 -8.55 4.99 17.73
C ASP A 9 -8.03 5.40 16.33
N MET A 10 -8.08 4.49 15.35
CA MET A 10 -7.60 4.73 14.00
C MET A 10 -8.75 4.98 13.03
N PHE A 11 -8.50 5.85 12.07
CA PHE A 11 -9.41 6.08 10.95
C PHE A 11 -8.62 6.14 9.64
N PRO A 12 -8.19 4.97 9.11
CA PRO A 12 -7.52 4.89 7.82
C PRO A 12 -8.50 5.15 6.67
N VAL A 13 -7.96 5.70 5.58
CA VAL A 13 -8.65 5.78 4.30
C VAL A 13 -7.91 4.93 3.27
N VAL A 14 -8.61 3.95 2.70
CA VAL A 14 -8.13 3.21 1.54
C VAL A 14 -8.34 4.08 0.31
N MET A 15 -7.27 4.37 -0.42
CA MET A 15 -7.30 5.12 -1.66
C MET A 15 -6.79 4.26 -2.81
N THR A 16 -7.65 4.04 -3.80
CA THR A 16 -7.34 3.20 -4.95
C THR A 16 -7.48 3.99 -6.23
N PRO A 17 -6.35 4.38 -6.87
CA PRO A 17 -6.40 5.01 -8.18
C PRO A 17 -6.73 3.97 -9.26
N SER A 18 -7.61 4.34 -10.19
CA SER A 18 -7.92 3.57 -11.39
C SER A 18 -8.11 4.52 -12.57
N HIS A 19 -7.33 4.35 -13.64
CA HIS A 19 -7.40 5.21 -14.81
C HIS A 19 -8.79 5.14 -15.49
N ASP A 20 -9.28 3.93 -15.72
CA ASP A 20 -10.52 3.66 -16.44
C ASP A 20 -11.71 3.33 -15.53
N GLY A 21 -11.51 3.37 -14.21
CA GLY A 21 -12.54 3.06 -13.21
C GLY A 21 -12.81 1.57 -13.05
N LYS A 22 -11.92 0.69 -13.54
CA LYS A 22 -12.03 -0.75 -13.35
C LYS A 22 -11.32 -1.20 -12.09
N TYR A 23 -11.92 -2.15 -11.41
CA TYR A 23 -11.40 -2.80 -10.22
C TYR A 23 -11.46 -4.32 -10.42
N PHE A 24 -10.34 -4.99 -10.19
CA PHE A 24 -10.25 -6.41 -10.41
C PHE A 24 -11.08 -7.20 -9.39
N HIS A 25 -11.51 -8.39 -9.78
CA HIS A 25 -12.36 -9.25 -8.96
C HIS A 25 -11.74 -9.56 -7.57
N ASN A 26 -10.47 -9.95 -7.53
CA ASN A 26 -9.75 -10.25 -6.29
C ASN A 26 -9.64 -9.01 -5.36
N TYR A 27 -9.34 -7.83 -5.92
CA TYR A 27 -9.35 -6.57 -5.18
C TYR A 27 -10.75 -6.28 -4.60
N THR A 28 -11.79 -6.40 -5.43
CA THR A 28 -13.17 -6.11 -5.02
C THR A 28 -13.63 -7.00 -3.87
N LEU A 29 -13.37 -8.32 -3.95
CA LEU A 29 -13.68 -9.24 -2.87
C LEU A 29 -12.89 -8.95 -1.60
N SER A 30 -11.59 -8.63 -1.72
CA SER A 30 -10.75 -8.24 -0.59
C SER A 30 -11.26 -6.99 0.10
N LEU A 31 -11.67 -5.98 -0.67
CA LEU A 31 -12.22 -4.74 -0.14
C LEU A 31 -13.54 -4.96 0.61
N LEU A 32 -14.47 -5.75 0.06
CA LEU A 32 -15.73 -6.09 0.73
C LEU A 32 -15.49 -6.84 2.06
N ASN A 33 -14.55 -7.79 2.05
CA ASN A 33 -14.14 -8.50 3.26
C ASN A 33 -13.51 -7.55 4.30
N LEU A 34 -12.67 -6.60 3.86
CA LEU A 34 -12.08 -5.61 4.74
C LEU A 34 -13.15 -4.72 5.38
N VAL A 35 -14.08 -4.19 4.61
CA VAL A 35 -15.16 -3.32 5.13
C VAL A 35 -16.01 -4.06 6.16
N SER A 36 -16.40 -5.30 5.86
CA SER A 36 -17.16 -6.13 6.79
C SER A 36 -16.38 -6.45 8.07
N SER A 37 -15.11 -6.82 7.94
CA SER A 37 -14.24 -7.13 9.07
C SER A 37 -13.91 -5.90 9.93
N ALA A 38 -13.68 -4.73 9.31
CA ALA A 38 -13.41 -3.48 10.02
C ALA A 38 -14.57 -3.10 10.96
N ALA A 39 -15.81 -3.20 10.48
CA ALA A 39 -17.00 -2.95 11.29
C ALA A 39 -17.06 -3.88 12.52
N GLN A 40 -16.69 -5.15 12.36
CA GLN A 40 -16.65 -6.13 13.46
C GLN A 40 -15.53 -5.85 14.47
N GLN A 41 -14.41 -5.25 14.02
CA GLN A 41 -13.27 -4.89 14.86
C GLN A 41 -13.39 -3.49 15.50
N GLY A 42 -14.47 -2.75 15.22
CA GLY A 42 -14.63 -1.36 15.69
C GLY A 42 -13.68 -0.37 15.00
N LEU A 43 -13.06 -0.74 13.89
CA LEU A 43 -12.20 0.15 13.10
C LEU A 43 -13.06 1.05 12.22
N SER A 44 -12.96 2.36 12.39
CA SER A 44 -13.48 3.33 11.42
C SER A 44 -12.68 3.25 10.14
N LEU A 45 -13.33 3.04 9.00
CA LEU A 45 -12.67 2.87 7.70
C LEU A 45 -13.38 3.71 6.64
N GLN A 46 -12.62 4.49 5.90
CA GLN A 46 -13.10 5.16 4.69
C GLN A 46 -12.50 4.47 3.44
N VAL A 47 -13.29 4.40 2.38
CA VAL A 47 -12.84 3.93 1.06
C VAL A 47 -13.05 5.05 0.05
N SER A 48 -12.02 5.34 -0.74
CA SER A 48 -12.02 6.31 -1.82
C SER A 48 -11.53 5.66 -3.12
N LEU A 49 -12.47 5.36 -4.00
CA LEU A 49 -12.19 4.82 -5.33
C LEU A 49 -12.08 5.98 -6.32
N GLN A 50 -10.92 6.15 -6.92
CA GLN A 50 -10.62 7.27 -7.80
C GLN A 50 -10.60 6.81 -9.26
N ARG A 51 -11.07 7.67 -10.17
CA ARG A 51 -11.09 7.40 -11.62
C ARG A 51 -10.74 8.64 -12.43
N GLY A 52 -10.36 8.41 -13.68
CA GLY A 52 -10.30 9.46 -14.70
C GLY A 52 -8.98 10.22 -14.78
N GLU A 53 -7.95 9.81 -14.02
CA GLU A 53 -6.63 10.41 -14.11
C GLU A 53 -5.65 9.44 -14.79
N SER A 54 -5.06 9.89 -15.90
CA SER A 54 -4.12 9.08 -16.68
C SER A 54 -2.69 9.13 -16.13
N LEU A 55 -2.34 10.19 -15.41
CA LEU A 55 -1.02 10.36 -14.82
C LEU A 55 -1.06 9.91 -13.36
N ILE A 56 -0.45 8.76 -13.06
CA ILE A 56 -0.51 8.14 -11.72
C ILE A 56 0.02 9.07 -10.61
N THR A 57 1.07 9.84 -10.86
CA THR A 57 1.61 10.80 -9.90
C THR A 57 0.61 11.88 -9.55
N ARG A 58 -0.13 12.41 -10.54
CA ARG A 58 -1.17 13.41 -10.32
C ARG A 58 -2.37 12.80 -9.60
N ALA A 59 -2.79 11.58 -9.95
CA ALA A 59 -3.84 10.86 -9.24
C ALA A 59 -3.51 10.72 -7.74
N ARG A 60 -2.28 10.31 -7.41
CA ARG A 60 -1.83 10.15 -6.03
C ARG A 60 -1.72 11.49 -5.29
N ASN A 61 -1.22 12.54 -5.93
CA ASN A 61 -1.17 13.88 -5.32
C ASN A 61 -2.58 14.42 -5.02
N ASN A 62 -3.54 14.25 -5.93
CA ASN A 62 -4.93 14.62 -5.69
C ASN A 62 -5.53 13.85 -4.50
N ALA A 63 -5.21 12.56 -4.39
CA ALA A 63 -5.64 11.72 -3.27
C ALA A 63 -5.04 12.21 -1.94
N VAL A 64 -3.75 12.54 -1.90
CA VAL A 64 -3.07 13.10 -0.72
C VAL A 64 -3.71 14.42 -0.31
N ALA A 65 -4.01 15.31 -1.25
CA ALA A 65 -4.70 16.58 -0.95
C ALA A 65 -6.09 16.35 -0.34
N ASN A 66 -6.85 15.37 -0.85
CA ASN A 66 -8.14 14.98 -0.30
C ASN A 66 -7.99 14.38 1.10
N PHE A 67 -6.97 13.55 1.31
CA PHE A 67 -6.64 12.98 2.61
C PHE A 67 -6.35 14.08 3.64
N LEU A 68 -5.49 15.03 3.30
CA LEU A 68 -5.08 16.12 4.18
C LEU A 68 -6.23 17.08 4.48
N ALA A 69 -7.19 17.23 3.56
CA ALA A 69 -8.38 18.04 3.75
C ALA A 69 -9.33 17.52 4.83
N ASN A 70 -9.23 16.23 5.20
CA ASN A 70 -10.03 15.64 6.27
C ASN A 70 -9.15 15.35 7.50
N PRO A 71 -9.21 16.17 8.56
CA PRO A 71 -8.34 16.02 9.72
C PRO A 71 -8.61 14.76 10.55
N GLN A 72 -9.75 14.09 10.36
CA GLN A 72 -10.09 12.88 11.10
C GLN A 72 -9.34 11.63 10.58
N TRP A 73 -8.91 11.64 9.33
CA TRP A 73 -8.21 10.50 8.77
C TRP A 73 -6.79 10.41 9.31
N THR A 74 -6.46 9.29 9.91
CA THR A 74 -5.18 9.07 10.60
C THR A 74 -4.11 8.45 9.71
N HIS A 75 -4.51 7.62 8.75
CA HIS A 75 -3.62 6.89 7.87
C HIS A 75 -4.15 6.92 6.45
N LEU A 76 -3.26 7.08 5.47
CA LEU A 76 -3.55 6.86 4.07
C LEU A 76 -3.06 5.47 3.68
N PHE A 77 -3.94 4.65 3.08
CA PHE A 77 -3.60 3.33 2.62
C PHE A 77 -3.76 3.23 1.10
N TRP A 78 -2.64 3.19 0.40
CA TRP A 78 -2.63 2.87 -1.01
C TRP A 78 -2.88 1.39 -1.21
N ILE A 79 -3.87 1.05 -2.04
CA ILE A 79 -4.06 -0.31 -2.54
C ILE A 79 -4.37 -0.20 -4.03
N ASP A 80 -3.53 -0.79 -4.88
CA ASP A 80 -3.76 -0.80 -6.32
C ASP A 80 -4.96 -1.69 -6.66
N SER A 81 -5.68 -1.31 -7.73
CA SER A 81 -6.98 -1.90 -8.11
C SER A 81 -6.97 -3.37 -8.53
N ASP A 82 -5.79 -3.98 -8.58
CA ASP A 82 -5.54 -5.35 -9.01
C ASP A 82 -4.86 -6.23 -7.94
N ILE A 83 -4.66 -5.71 -6.73
CA ILE A 83 -4.08 -6.46 -5.61
C ILE A 83 -5.18 -7.10 -4.78
N GLY A 84 -5.10 -8.43 -4.63
CA GLY A 84 -5.90 -9.19 -3.66
C GLY A 84 -5.19 -9.20 -2.30
N PHE A 85 -5.95 -9.05 -1.22
CA PHE A 85 -5.39 -9.00 0.14
C PHE A 85 -6.39 -9.54 1.19
N SER A 86 -5.88 -9.89 2.37
CA SER A 86 -6.71 -10.24 3.51
C SER A 86 -6.90 -9.04 4.46
N PRO A 87 -8.01 -8.92 5.20
CA PRO A 87 -8.16 -7.92 6.26
C PRO A 87 -7.02 -7.95 7.29
N GLN A 88 -6.51 -9.14 7.59
CA GLN A 88 -5.40 -9.34 8.53
C GLN A 88 -4.11 -8.65 8.07
N ALA A 89 -3.85 -8.63 6.76
CA ALA A 89 -2.70 -7.90 6.20
C ALA A 89 -2.82 -6.39 6.48
N VAL A 90 -4.02 -5.82 6.31
CA VAL A 90 -4.31 -4.40 6.62
C VAL A 90 -4.10 -4.12 8.11
N TYR A 91 -4.68 -4.94 8.99
CA TYR A 91 -4.53 -4.77 10.44
C TYR A 91 -3.08 -4.91 10.89
N ARG A 92 -2.32 -5.84 10.28
CA ARG A 92 -0.90 -6.02 10.57
C ARG A 92 -0.11 -4.74 10.28
N LEU A 93 -0.36 -4.08 9.14
CA LEU A 93 0.31 -2.82 8.82
C LEU A 93 -0.12 -1.69 9.76
N LEU A 94 -1.42 -1.55 10.08
CA LEU A 94 -1.90 -0.55 11.03
C LEU A 94 -1.28 -0.72 12.42
N LEU A 95 -1.25 -1.95 12.92
CA LEU A 95 -0.74 -2.26 14.26
C LEU A 95 0.79 -2.30 14.35
N SER A 96 1.50 -2.25 13.23
CA SER A 96 2.96 -2.17 13.23
C SER A 96 3.49 -0.88 13.84
N ASP A 97 2.69 0.18 13.74
CA ASP A 97 2.99 1.55 14.21
C ASP A 97 4.19 2.21 13.51
N TYR A 98 4.63 1.68 12.37
CA TYR A 98 5.64 2.32 11.54
C TYR A 98 5.06 3.54 10.82
N ASP A 99 5.89 4.55 10.56
CA ASP A 99 5.52 5.75 9.82
C ASP A 99 5.07 5.45 8.40
N VAL A 100 5.78 4.53 7.76
CA VAL A 100 5.46 3.95 6.45
C VAL A 100 5.64 2.43 6.56
N ALA A 101 4.61 1.68 6.20
CA ALA A 101 4.66 0.23 6.16
C ALA A 101 4.04 -0.28 4.86
N CYS A 102 4.62 -1.32 4.25
CA CYS A 102 4.10 -1.90 3.03
C CYS A 102 4.03 -3.43 3.10
N GLY A 103 3.12 -3.98 2.33
CA GLY A 103 3.08 -5.42 2.06
C GLY A 103 3.82 -5.72 0.77
N VAL A 104 4.59 -6.79 0.78
CA VAL A 104 5.25 -7.33 -0.40
C VAL A 104 4.22 -8.17 -1.17
N TYR A 105 4.13 -7.98 -2.48
CA TYR A 105 3.23 -8.72 -3.35
C TYR A 105 3.98 -9.17 -4.62
N PRO A 106 3.54 -10.27 -5.26
CA PRO A 106 4.20 -10.76 -6.47
C PRO A 106 4.00 -9.80 -7.64
N LEU A 107 5.02 -9.70 -8.49
CA LEU A 107 4.89 -9.10 -9.81
C LEU A 107 3.99 -9.99 -10.69
N LYS A 108 3.37 -9.40 -11.73
CA LYS A 108 2.58 -10.12 -12.74
C LYS A 108 3.47 -10.90 -13.74
N HIS A 109 4.58 -11.42 -13.26
CA HIS A 109 5.54 -12.14 -14.04
C HIS A 109 6.05 -13.34 -13.25
N GLU A 110 5.86 -14.51 -13.80
CA GLU A 110 6.30 -15.78 -13.24
C GLU A 110 7.51 -16.28 -14.06
N ASN A 111 8.54 -16.74 -13.35
CA ASN A 111 9.70 -17.36 -13.97
C ASN A 111 9.48 -18.87 -14.13
N TRP A 112 8.85 -19.27 -15.21
CA TRP A 112 8.72 -20.69 -15.52
C TRP A 112 10.08 -21.26 -15.96
N PRO A 113 10.58 -22.32 -15.28
CA PRO A 113 11.82 -22.96 -15.71
C PRO A 113 11.64 -23.60 -17.09
N GLN A 114 12.63 -23.46 -17.96
CA GLN A 114 12.58 -24.00 -19.32
C GLN A 114 12.38 -25.53 -19.36
N GLU A 115 12.87 -26.22 -18.34
CA GLU A 115 12.79 -27.68 -18.20
C GLU A 115 11.47 -28.14 -17.54
N GLY A 116 10.55 -27.20 -17.24
CA GLY A 116 9.32 -27.47 -16.48
C GLY A 116 9.55 -27.53 -14.99
N LEU A 117 8.46 -27.67 -14.23
CA LEU A 117 8.53 -27.77 -12.79
C LEU A 117 8.91 -29.19 -12.35
N PRO A 118 9.73 -29.35 -11.28
CA PRO A 118 9.98 -30.65 -10.68
C PRO A 118 8.67 -31.36 -10.32
N GLN A 119 8.63 -32.66 -10.52
CA GLN A 119 7.45 -33.45 -10.19
C GLN A 119 7.12 -33.33 -8.70
N GLY A 120 5.86 -33.01 -8.38
CA GLY A 120 5.39 -32.86 -7.00
C GLY A 120 5.60 -31.45 -6.43
N THR A 121 6.03 -30.47 -7.23
CA THR A 121 6.09 -29.07 -6.80
C THR A 121 4.72 -28.61 -6.31
N THR A 122 4.63 -28.19 -5.06
CA THR A 122 3.41 -27.62 -4.48
C THR A 122 3.25 -26.17 -4.88
N GLN A 123 2.03 -25.62 -4.78
CA GLN A 123 1.77 -24.20 -5.03
C GLN A 123 2.66 -23.29 -4.17
N ALA A 124 2.81 -23.59 -2.88
CA ALA A 124 3.67 -22.82 -1.97
C ALA A 124 5.14 -22.81 -2.38
N GLN A 125 5.66 -23.95 -2.88
CA GLN A 125 7.02 -24.04 -3.42
C GLN A 125 7.17 -23.25 -4.72
N PHE A 126 6.15 -23.29 -5.57
CA PHE A 126 6.14 -22.48 -6.80
C PHE A 126 6.13 -20.98 -6.47
N GLU A 127 5.22 -20.54 -5.60
CA GLU A 127 5.13 -19.14 -5.18
C GLU A 127 6.43 -18.65 -4.53
N ALA A 128 7.09 -19.47 -3.72
CA ALA A 128 8.33 -19.10 -3.07
C ALA A 128 9.55 -19.07 -4.00
N GLY A 129 9.58 -19.92 -5.03
CA GLY A 129 10.77 -20.11 -5.87
C GLY A 129 10.72 -19.44 -7.23
N TYR A 130 9.52 -19.18 -7.77
CA TYR A 130 9.35 -18.73 -9.15
C TYR A 130 8.61 -17.39 -9.31
N ASN A 131 8.05 -16.84 -8.25
CA ASN A 131 7.48 -15.51 -8.26
C ASN A 131 8.55 -14.46 -7.94
N HIS A 132 8.53 -13.36 -8.70
CA HIS A 132 9.25 -12.15 -8.32
C HIS A 132 8.36 -11.27 -7.45
N TYR A 133 8.93 -10.73 -6.39
CA TYR A 133 8.22 -9.85 -5.47
C TYR A 133 8.65 -8.39 -5.61
N THR A 134 7.73 -7.48 -5.29
CA THR A 134 7.93 -6.03 -5.37
C THR A 134 8.72 -5.51 -4.18
N VAL A 135 9.93 -5.99 -4.00
CA VAL A 135 10.81 -5.52 -2.92
C VAL A 135 12.19 -5.25 -3.47
N ASN A 136 12.73 -4.09 -3.15
CA ASN A 136 14.14 -3.76 -3.36
C ASN A 136 14.82 -3.69 -1.99
N THR A 137 15.71 -4.64 -1.74
CA THR A 137 16.38 -4.80 -0.46
C THR A 137 17.73 -4.07 -0.40
N GLY A 138 17.98 -3.15 -1.34
CA GLY A 138 19.25 -2.46 -1.47
C GLY A 138 20.28 -3.23 -2.31
N ALA A 139 21.49 -2.69 -2.38
CA ALA A 139 22.57 -3.28 -3.19
C ALA A 139 22.92 -4.68 -2.68
N ALA A 140 22.91 -5.66 -3.56
CA ALA A 140 23.51 -6.96 -3.30
C ALA A 140 24.98 -6.75 -2.92
N LYS A 141 25.48 -7.52 -1.95
CA LYS A 141 26.92 -7.59 -1.67
C LYS A 141 27.67 -8.10 -2.91
N ASP A 142 28.98 -7.92 -2.94
CA ASP A 142 29.84 -8.33 -4.07
C ASP A 142 29.67 -9.79 -4.51
N ASN A 143 29.10 -10.65 -3.65
CA ASN A 143 28.79 -12.05 -3.95
C ASN A 143 27.35 -12.29 -4.45
N GLY A 144 26.54 -11.24 -4.63
CA GLY A 144 25.14 -11.36 -5.04
C GLY A 144 24.16 -11.75 -3.93
N GLU A 145 24.64 -11.92 -2.68
CA GLU A 145 23.77 -12.26 -1.54
C GLU A 145 23.17 -10.99 -0.92
N VAL A 146 21.89 -11.09 -0.56
CA VAL A 146 21.17 -10.06 0.21
C VAL A 146 20.83 -10.65 1.58
N HIS A 147 21.30 -10.00 2.63
CA HIS A 147 20.99 -10.38 4.01
C HIS A 147 19.84 -9.50 4.54
N LEU A 148 18.68 -10.11 4.74
CA LEU A 148 17.54 -9.44 5.36
C LEU A 148 17.57 -9.62 6.88
N HIS A 149 17.54 -8.52 7.62
CA HIS A 149 17.33 -8.58 9.06
C HIS A 149 15.84 -8.44 9.36
N ILE A 150 15.18 -9.56 9.62
CA ILE A 150 13.75 -9.60 9.94
C ILE A 150 13.59 -9.39 11.45
N GLY A 151 12.86 -8.34 11.83
CA GLY A 151 12.50 -8.06 13.22
C GLY A 151 11.64 -9.16 13.85
N THR A 152 11.55 -9.18 15.17
CA THR A 152 10.71 -10.13 15.91
C THR A 152 9.21 -9.97 15.60
N ASP A 153 8.80 -8.82 15.08
CA ASP A 153 7.46 -8.51 14.57
C ASP A 153 7.25 -8.97 13.12
N GLY A 154 8.30 -9.52 12.46
CA GLY A 154 8.28 -10.02 11.10
C GLY A 154 8.33 -8.92 10.03
N PHE A 155 8.74 -7.69 10.40
CA PHE A 155 9.05 -6.62 9.44
C PHE A 155 10.56 -6.53 9.20
N PHE A 156 10.93 -5.98 8.06
CA PHE A 156 12.31 -5.63 7.74
C PHE A 156 12.34 -4.28 7.01
N GLU A 157 13.43 -3.56 7.20
CA GLU A 157 13.65 -2.27 6.57
C GLU A 157 14.07 -2.44 5.11
N VAL A 158 13.59 -1.55 4.24
CA VAL A 158 13.93 -1.52 2.82
C VAL A 158 14.23 -0.09 2.39
N ASP A 159 15.12 0.06 1.41
CA ASP A 159 15.43 1.38 0.83
C ASP A 159 14.29 1.87 -0.08
N GLU A 160 13.61 0.95 -0.76
CA GLU A 160 12.50 1.24 -1.66
C GLU A 160 11.32 0.32 -1.38
N ALA A 161 10.18 0.91 -1.09
CA ALA A 161 8.94 0.19 -0.76
C ALA A 161 7.93 0.26 -1.90
N PRO A 162 7.24 -0.85 -2.22
CA PRO A 162 6.21 -0.88 -3.25
C PRO A 162 4.97 -0.10 -2.84
N THR A 163 4.48 0.78 -3.71
CA THR A 163 3.34 1.66 -3.40
C THR A 163 1.97 1.03 -3.60
N GLY A 164 1.89 -0.16 -4.20
CA GLY A 164 0.61 -0.82 -4.50
C GLY A 164 -0.12 -1.40 -3.28
N PHE A 165 0.59 -1.58 -2.15
CA PHE A 165 0.00 -1.97 -0.86
C PHE A 165 0.78 -1.31 0.26
N MET A 166 0.55 0.00 0.48
CA MET A 166 1.36 0.84 1.36
C MET A 166 0.50 1.69 2.29
N LEU A 167 0.78 1.61 3.57
CA LEU A 167 0.21 2.43 4.63
C LEU A 167 1.17 3.57 4.99
N ILE A 168 0.64 4.79 5.12
CA ILE A 168 1.41 5.98 5.51
C ILE A 168 0.63 6.73 6.59
N LYS A 169 1.28 7.05 7.72
CA LYS A 169 0.70 7.89 8.76
C LYS A 169 0.52 9.34 8.26
N ARG A 170 -0.53 10.01 8.73
CA ARG A 170 -0.77 11.44 8.47
C ARG A 170 0.45 12.30 8.79
N SER A 171 1.09 12.06 9.92
CA SER A 171 2.25 12.82 10.38
C SER A 171 3.42 12.83 9.38
N VAL A 172 3.54 11.81 8.53
CA VAL A 172 4.56 11.78 7.46
C VAL A 172 4.30 12.89 6.45
N PHE A 173 3.07 13.02 5.96
CA PHE A 173 2.69 14.07 5.01
C PHE A 173 2.86 15.46 5.62
N GLU A 174 2.44 15.64 6.87
CA GLU A 174 2.58 16.92 7.59
C GLU A 174 4.05 17.32 7.75
N ARG A 175 4.94 16.37 8.06
CA ARG A 175 6.39 16.61 8.12
C ARG A 175 6.98 16.93 6.74
N LEU A 176 6.52 16.22 5.69
CA LEU A 176 6.98 16.49 4.30
C LEU A 176 6.56 17.89 3.84
N MET A 177 5.32 18.30 4.11
CA MET A 177 4.84 19.64 3.78
C MET A 177 5.65 20.74 4.50
N ALA A 178 5.98 20.51 5.77
CA ALA A 178 6.79 21.45 6.54
C ALA A 178 8.26 21.50 6.06
N ALA A 179 8.82 20.37 5.64
CA ALA A 179 10.21 20.26 5.18
C ALA A 179 10.43 20.77 3.76
N TYR A 180 9.40 20.69 2.90
CA TYR A 180 9.49 21.00 1.46
C TYR A 180 8.34 21.90 0.99
N PRO A 181 8.14 23.09 1.59
CA PRO A 181 7.02 23.99 1.23
C PRO A 181 7.08 24.46 -0.24
N GLU A 182 8.26 24.48 -0.85
CA GLU A 182 8.48 24.82 -2.24
C GLU A 182 7.94 23.80 -3.23
N ARG A 183 7.59 22.58 -2.75
CA ARG A 183 7.00 21.52 -3.57
C ARG A 183 5.49 21.67 -3.75
N GLN A 184 4.86 22.61 -3.02
CA GLN A 184 3.45 22.89 -3.18
C GLN A 184 3.15 23.43 -4.57
N TYR A 185 2.13 22.91 -5.23
CA TYR A 185 1.65 23.41 -6.50
C TYR A 185 0.12 23.42 -6.57
N VAL A 186 -0.43 24.22 -7.46
CA VAL A 186 -1.87 24.21 -7.77
C VAL A 186 -2.03 23.52 -9.12
N PRO A 187 -2.86 22.47 -9.22
CA PRO A 187 -3.05 21.78 -10.48
C PRO A 187 -3.77 22.69 -11.49
N ASP A 188 -3.36 22.61 -12.76
CA ASP A 188 -3.94 23.32 -13.88
C ASP A 188 -5.19 22.63 -14.46
N SER A 189 -5.56 21.45 -13.96
CA SER A 189 -6.71 20.69 -14.42
C SER A 189 -8.02 21.24 -13.85
N LEU A 190 -8.98 21.53 -14.72
CA LEU A 190 -10.34 21.91 -14.33
C LEU A 190 -11.01 20.79 -13.53
N GLY A 191 -11.54 21.11 -12.35
CA GLY A 191 -12.33 20.18 -11.53
C GLY A 191 -11.66 19.66 -10.26
N VAL A 192 -10.39 19.98 -10.03
CA VAL A 192 -9.77 19.78 -8.72
C VAL A 192 -10.06 21.01 -7.86
N ASN A 193 -10.64 20.83 -6.67
CA ASN A 193 -10.82 21.92 -5.72
C ASN A 193 -9.48 22.66 -5.57
N ASN A 194 -9.51 24.01 -5.59
CA ASN A 194 -8.34 24.91 -5.48
C ASN A 194 -7.58 24.77 -4.14
N ARG A 195 -7.27 23.54 -3.74
CA ARG A 195 -6.45 23.25 -2.58
C ARG A 195 -5.06 22.92 -3.07
N GLY A 196 -4.08 23.58 -2.50
CA GLY A 196 -2.68 23.31 -2.83
C GLY A 196 -2.38 21.81 -2.65
N LEU A 197 -1.69 21.24 -3.61
CA LEU A 197 -1.20 19.87 -3.58
C LEU A 197 0.27 19.86 -3.21
N HIS A 198 0.68 18.87 -2.43
CA HIS A 198 2.06 18.70 -1.97
C HIS A 198 2.66 17.39 -2.47
#